data_513a3469a21f4706c84891e5d422f457
#
_entry.id   513a3469a21f4706c84891e5d422f457
#
_cell.length_a   1.000
_cell.length_b   1.000
_cell.length_c   1.000
_cell.angle_alpha   90.00
_cell.angle_beta   90.00
_cell.angle_gamma   90.00
#
_symmetry.space_group_name_H-M   'P 1'
#
loop_
_entity.id
_entity.type
_entity.pdbx_description
1 polymer ?
#
loop_
_entity_poly.entity_id
_entity_poly.type
_entity_poly.pdbx_seq_one_letter_code
_entity_poly.pdbx_strand_id
1 'polypeptide(L)'
;MGTPQDSVRTRTPSQEIKPGAPQGTDRSEDRDRDTEAGSRRGTVQARTPDRGAGVGAPRGVGGRGRDGSPERRPAFQPVTIRTARDAVTAAALYLGWLGYRDIRRADQRPPSGIGLAARGILAQVDPTVRPASLRDVECLWLTAMTESSDCVFFSLAGYADDARARADTLGVPLFVLDLSGTPQPVNSPADELIAVTG
;
A
#
# COMPACT_ATOMS: atom_id res chain seq x y z
N MET A 1 26.63 -29.56 64.96
CA MET A 1 26.86 -30.47 63.84
C MET A 1 26.36 -29.76 62.61
N GLY A 2 27.07 -29.17 61.96
CA GLY A 2 27.92 -28.60 61.03
C GLY A 2 27.62 -29.08 59.63
N THR A 3 27.01 -28.21 58.81
CA THR A 3 26.93 -28.40 57.37
C THR A 3 27.98 -27.50 56.70
N PRO A 4 28.74 -27.97 55.74
CA PRO A 4 29.48 -27.09 54.86
C PRO A 4 28.73 -26.79 53.57
N GLN A 5 28.78 -25.54 53.24
CA GLN A 5 28.40 -24.96 51.97
C GLN A 5 29.42 -25.33 50.88
N ASP A 6 28.93 -25.72 49.72
CA ASP A 6 29.78 -25.88 48.53
C ASP A 6 29.33 -24.85 47.49
N SER A 7 30.17 -23.82 47.33
CA SER A 7 29.99 -22.76 46.35
C SER A 7 30.65 -23.17 45.02
N VAL A 8 29.87 -23.52 44.04
CA VAL A 8 30.37 -23.73 42.67
C VAL A 8 30.27 -22.41 41.89
N ARG A 9 31.40 -21.75 41.72
CA ARG A 9 31.60 -20.62 40.80
C ARG A 9 31.77 -21.18 39.40
N THR A 10 30.78 -20.94 38.54
CA THR A 10 30.91 -21.14 37.08
C THR A 10 31.44 -19.85 36.45
N ARG A 11 32.64 -19.97 35.90
CA ARG A 11 33.31 -18.92 35.12
C ARG A 11 32.68 -18.84 33.72
N THR A 12 32.27 -17.65 33.34
CA THR A 12 31.91 -17.28 31.96
C THR A 12 33.20 -16.98 31.16
N PRO A 13 33.43 -17.52 29.98
CA PRO A 13 34.51 -17.07 29.12
C PRO A 13 34.07 -15.86 28.32
N SER A 14 34.78 -14.77 28.52
CA SER A 14 34.72 -13.58 27.65
C SER A 14 35.25 -13.92 26.27
N GLN A 15 34.43 -13.78 25.25
CA GLN A 15 34.88 -13.78 23.85
C GLN A 15 35.32 -12.38 23.45
N GLU A 16 36.60 -12.29 23.21
CA GLU A 16 37.30 -11.14 22.68
C GLU A 16 37.00 -10.97 21.18
N ILE A 17 36.37 -9.85 20.83
CA ILE A 17 36.07 -9.50 19.44
C ILE A 17 37.23 -8.64 18.92
N LYS A 18 38.00 -9.19 17.98
CA LYS A 18 39.03 -8.44 17.22
C LYS A 18 38.37 -7.53 16.19
N PRO A 19 38.79 -6.25 16.09
CA PRO A 19 38.38 -5.40 14.98
C PRO A 19 39.25 -5.68 13.75
N GLY A 20 38.62 -6.11 12.67
CA GLY A 20 39.24 -6.20 11.36
C GLY A 20 39.21 -4.83 10.65
N ALA A 21 40.38 -4.36 10.24
CA ALA A 21 40.60 -3.13 9.51
C ALA A 21 40.13 -3.23 8.03
N PRO A 22 39.72 -2.10 7.43
CA PRO A 22 39.36 -2.05 6.02
C PRO A 22 40.58 -1.91 5.14
N GLN A 23 40.74 -2.77 4.13
CA GLN A 23 41.66 -2.55 3.03
C GLN A 23 40.91 -1.92 1.86
N GLY A 24 41.33 -0.73 1.51
CA GLY A 24 40.96 -0.04 0.29
C GLY A 24 41.60 -0.68 -0.94
N THR A 25 40.92 -0.58 -2.05
CA THR A 25 41.55 -0.48 -3.38
C THR A 25 40.71 0.47 -4.23
N ASP A 26 41.34 1.59 -4.40
CA ASP A 26 41.27 2.57 -5.46
C ASP A 26 41.34 1.90 -6.86
N ARG A 27 40.39 2.26 -7.72
CA ARG A 27 40.64 2.23 -9.17
C ARG A 27 39.69 3.17 -9.89
N SER A 28 40.25 4.35 -10.14
CA SER A 28 39.85 5.26 -11.19
C SER A 28 39.91 4.54 -12.55
N GLU A 29 38.91 4.68 -13.36
CA GLU A 29 39.02 4.71 -14.82
C GLU A 29 37.88 5.54 -15.42
N ASP A 30 38.33 6.70 -15.82
CA ASP A 30 37.85 7.63 -16.83
C ASP A 30 37.37 6.92 -18.10
N ARG A 31 36.21 7.29 -18.60
CA ARG A 31 35.90 7.24 -20.04
C ARG A 31 34.84 8.25 -20.39
N ASP A 32 35.33 9.42 -20.78
CA ASP A 32 34.65 10.32 -21.70
C ASP A 32 34.19 9.58 -22.95
N ARG A 33 32.97 9.81 -23.35
CA ARG A 33 32.58 9.78 -24.76
C ARG A 33 31.40 10.73 -24.98
N ASP A 34 31.75 11.87 -25.53
CA ASP A 34 30.90 12.72 -26.35
C ASP A 34 30.22 11.93 -27.45
N THR A 35 28.98 12.20 -27.71
CA THR A 35 28.38 12.16 -29.03
C THR A 35 27.09 13.00 -29.06
N GLU A 36 27.22 14.19 -29.54
CA GLU A 36 26.52 14.91 -30.60
C GLU A 36 24.97 14.85 -30.71
N ALA A 37 24.51 16.02 -30.68
CA ALA A 37 23.41 16.75 -31.30
C ALA A 37 22.59 16.01 -32.39
N GLY A 38 21.27 16.08 -32.22
CA GLY A 38 20.27 15.75 -33.25
C GLY A 38 19.03 16.61 -33.11
N SER A 39 19.17 17.89 -33.48
CA SER A 39 18.05 18.82 -33.67
C SER A 39 17.20 18.37 -34.85
N ARG A 40 15.92 18.08 -34.67
CA ARG A 40 14.93 18.14 -35.75
C ARG A 40 13.68 18.83 -35.27
N ARG A 41 13.53 20.07 -35.71
CA ARG A 41 12.29 20.83 -35.74
C ARG A 41 11.34 20.15 -36.71
N GLY A 42 10.18 19.75 -36.24
CA GLY A 42 9.04 19.34 -37.07
C GLY A 42 7.90 20.31 -36.85
N THR A 43 7.79 21.25 -37.76
CA THR A 43 6.65 22.16 -37.95
C THR A 43 5.48 21.33 -38.46
N VAL A 44 4.37 21.29 -37.75
CA VAL A 44 3.12 20.75 -38.29
C VAL A 44 2.04 21.82 -38.28
N GLN A 45 1.61 22.11 -39.48
CA GLN A 45 0.59 23.03 -39.91
C GLN A 45 -0.78 22.74 -39.28
N ALA A 46 -1.45 23.80 -38.87
CA ALA A 46 -2.87 23.85 -38.62
C ALA A 46 -3.65 23.59 -39.93
N ARG A 47 -4.56 22.64 -39.91
CA ARG A 47 -5.63 22.52 -40.90
C ARG A 47 -6.96 22.63 -40.19
N THR A 48 -7.65 23.70 -40.43
CA THR A 48 -9.09 23.86 -40.25
C THR A 48 -9.80 23.23 -41.46
N PRO A 49 -10.92 22.53 -41.28
CA PRO A 49 -11.95 22.46 -42.30
C PRO A 49 -13.27 23.00 -41.77
N ASP A 50 -13.70 23.95 -42.46
CA ASP A 50 -14.90 24.25 -43.18
C ASP A 50 -16.27 23.77 -42.65
N ARG A 51 -17.19 24.73 -42.66
CA ARG A 51 -18.59 24.66 -42.30
C ARG A 51 -19.37 23.85 -43.36
N GLY A 52 -20.13 22.86 -42.84
CA GLY A 52 -21.20 22.21 -43.63
C GLY A 52 -22.50 22.26 -42.85
N ALA A 53 -23.42 23.11 -43.28
CA ALA A 53 -24.79 23.14 -42.79
C ALA A 53 -25.57 21.91 -43.26
N GLY A 54 -26.31 21.28 -42.38
CA GLY A 54 -27.23 20.18 -42.70
C GLY A 54 -28.40 20.19 -41.72
N VAL A 55 -29.51 20.76 -42.15
CA VAL A 55 -30.83 20.78 -41.50
C VAL A 55 -31.42 19.36 -41.58
N GLY A 56 -31.91 18.83 -40.45
CA GLY A 56 -32.68 17.58 -40.44
C GLY A 56 -33.10 17.18 -39.04
N ALA A 57 -34.23 17.67 -38.56
CA ALA A 57 -34.88 17.07 -37.40
C ALA A 57 -35.71 15.86 -37.83
N PRO A 58 -35.79 14.82 -37.01
CA PRO A 58 -37.09 14.24 -36.75
C PRO A 58 -37.40 14.15 -35.24
N ARG A 59 -38.64 14.45 -34.96
CA ARG A 59 -39.34 14.22 -33.69
C ARG A 59 -39.40 12.69 -33.41
N GLY A 60 -39.28 12.33 -32.12
CA GLY A 60 -39.62 10.99 -31.70
C GLY A 60 -39.20 10.72 -30.27
N VAL A 61 -40.05 11.14 -29.32
CA VAL A 61 -40.69 10.35 -28.26
C VAL A 61 -39.78 9.38 -27.49
N GLY A 62 -39.75 9.58 -26.16
CA GLY A 62 -39.27 8.58 -25.20
C GLY A 62 -38.33 9.14 -24.17
N GLY A 63 -38.78 10.20 -23.45
CA GLY A 63 -38.14 10.58 -22.19
C GLY A 63 -38.32 9.47 -21.18
N ARG A 64 -37.39 8.53 -21.12
CA ARG A 64 -37.16 7.78 -19.88
C ARG A 64 -36.28 8.67 -19.04
N GLY A 65 -36.91 9.26 -18.00
CA GLY A 65 -36.23 9.97 -16.97
C GLY A 65 -35.11 9.07 -16.43
N ARG A 66 -33.86 9.42 -16.70
CA ARG A 66 -32.77 8.98 -15.88
C ARG A 66 -32.91 9.78 -14.60
N ASP A 67 -33.62 9.20 -13.65
CA ASP A 67 -33.51 9.62 -12.27
C ASP A 67 -32.05 9.43 -11.92
N GLY A 68 -31.28 10.52 -11.94
CA GLY A 68 -29.91 10.59 -11.51
C GLY A 68 -29.80 10.53 -9.99
N SER A 69 -30.46 9.58 -9.36
CA SER A 69 -30.15 9.19 -7.99
C SER A 69 -28.75 8.57 -8.05
N PRO A 70 -27.77 9.06 -7.26
CA PRO A 70 -26.48 8.39 -7.17
C PRO A 70 -26.76 6.94 -6.79
N GLU A 71 -26.40 6.01 -7.70
CA GLU A 71 -26.53 4.58 -7.43
C GLU A 71 -25.74 4.29 -6.16
N ARG A 72 -26.46 4.12 -5.05
CA ARG A 72 -25.85 3.78 -3.77
C ARG A 72 -25.10 2.46 -3.99
N ARG A 73 -23.81 2.51 -3.73
CA ARG A 73 -22.98 1.30 -3.75
C ARG A 73 -23.65 0.20 -2.91
N PRO A 74 -23.74 -1.04 -3.39
CA PRO A 74 -24.29 -2.14 -2.59
C PRO A 74 -23.50 -2.30 -1.29
N ALA A 75 -24.16 -2.72 -0.22
CA ALA A 75 -23.52 -2.96 1.06
C ALA A 75 -22.37 -3.98 0.90
N PHE A 76 -21.27 -3.74 1.59
CA PHE A 76 -20.13 -4.66 1.60
C PHE A 76 -20.57 -6.02 2.14
N GLN A 77 -20.16 -7.09 1.48
CA GLN A 77 -20.41 -8.48 1.90
C GLN A 77 -19.12 -9.05 2.50
N PRO A 78 -19.01 -9.12 3.83
CA PRO A 78 -17.80 -9.61 4.47
C PRO A 78 -17.66 -11.14 4.37
N VAL A 79 -16.43 -11.62 4.50
CA VAL A 79 -16.09 -13.05 4.51
C VAL A 79 -15.42 -13.39 5.85
N THR A 80 -15.98 -14.36 6.59
CA THR A 80 -15.45 -14.79 7.89
C THR A 80 -13.98 -15.18 7.80
N ILE A 81 -13.15 -14.62 8.69
CA ILE A 81 -11.71 -14.86 8.77
C ILE A 81 -11.41 -15.99 9.74
N ARG A 82 -10.86 -17.09 9.25
CA ARG A 82 -10.38 -18.25 10.03
C ARG A 82 -8.87 -18.48 9.84
N THR A 83 -8.33 -17.98 8.74
CA THR A 83 -6.92 -18.17 8.36
C THR A 83 -6.32 -16.84 7.87
N ALA A 84 -4.99 -16.78 7.82
CA ALA A 84 -4.28 -15.64 7.20
C ALA A 84 -4.72 -15.39 5.74
N ARG A 85 -5.07 -16.47 5.02
CA ARG A 85 -5.55 -16.37 3.63
C ARG A 85 -6.92 -15.69 3.56
N ASP A 86 -7.79 -15.95 4.52
CA ASP A 86 -9.11 -15.34 4.57
C ASP A 86 -8.99 -13.84 4.84
N ALA A 87 -8.06 -13.41 5.71
CA ALA A 87 -7.79 -12.00 5.94
C ALA A 87 -7.37 -11.27 4.65
N VAL A 88 -6.48 -11.89 3.86
CA VAL A 88 -6.07 -11.35 2.56
C VAL A 88 -7.25 -11.28 1.58
N THR A 89 -8.10 -12.31 1.58
CA THR A 89 -9.31 -12.34 0.74
C THR A 89 -10.29 -11.24 1.15
N ALA A 90 -10.53 -11.07 2.46
CA ALA A 90 -11.40 -10.02 2.98
C ALA A 90 -10.91 -8.62 2.58
N ALA A 91 -9.61 -8.35 2.74
CA ALA A 91 -9.00 -7.09 2.33
C ALA A 91 -9.11 -6.86 0.80
N ALA A 92 -8.87 -7.90 -0.01
CA ALA A 92 -9.01 -7.81 -1.45
C ALA A 92 -10.46 -7.52 -1.89
N LEU A 93 -11.44 -8.18 -1.27
CA LEU A 93 -12.86 -7.93 -1.52
C LEU A 93 -13.25 -6.50 -1.14
N TYR A 94 -12.72 -5.99 -0.02
CA TYR A 94 -12.99 -4.63 0.43
C TYR A 94 -12.38 -3.59 -0.52
N LEU A 95 -11.15 -3.79 -0.97
CA LEU A 95 -10.54 -2.93 -2.00
C LEU A 95 -11.38 -2.93 -3.28
N GLY A 96 -11.87 -4.09 -3.71
CA GLY A 96 -12.78 -4.20 -4.85
C GLY A 96 -14.10 -3.46 -4.64
N TRP A 97 -14.64 -3.52 -3.43
CA TRP A 97 -15.83 -2.77 -3.03
C TRP A 97 -15.57 -1.26 -2.98
N LEU A 98 -14.39 -0.80 -2.56
CA LEU A 98 -13.94 0.59 -2.67
C LEU A 98 -13.73 1.05 -4.14
N GLY A 99 -13.78 0.15 -5.12
CA GLY A 99 -13.68 0.48 -6.55
C GLY A 99 -12.32 0.21 -7.18
N TYR A 100 -11.33 -0.28 -6.43
CA TYR A 100 -10.04 -0.65 -6.98
C TYR A 100 -10.15 -1.88 -7.90
N ARG A 101 -9.36 -1.90 -8.95
CA ARG A 101 -9.38 -2.94 -9.99
C ARG A 101 -8.03 -3.64 -10.09
N ASP A 102 -8.03 -4.82 -10.71
CA ASP A 102 -6.80 -5.60 -10.99
C ASP A 102 -6.04 -5.97 -9.70
N ILE A 103 -6.78 -6.33 -8.64
CA ILE A 103 -6.21 -6.66 -7.32
C ILE A 103 -5.47 -7.99 -7.42
N ARG A 104 -4.18 -7.96 -7.10
CA ARG A 104 -3.27 -9.11 -7.11
C ARG A 104 -2.32 -9.08 -5.92
N ARG A 105 -1.59 -10.16 -5.68
CA ARG A 105 -0.49 -10.12 -4.72
C ARG A 105 0.60 -9.17 -5.22
N ALA A 106 1.14 -8.37 -4.31
CA ALA A 106 2.29 -7.53 -4.63
C ALA A 106 3.53 -8.41 -4.89
N ASP A 107 4.37 -7.98 -5.83
CA ASP A 107 5.62 -8.68 -6.16
C ASP A 107 6.65 -8.53 -5.03
N GLN A 108 6.63 -7.38 -4.35
CA GLN A 108 7.48 -7.12 -3.19
C GLN A 108 6.87 -7.74 -1.93
N ARG A 109 7.71 -8.40 -1.15
CA ARG A 109 7.32 -8.99 0.13
C ARG A 109 7.49 -7.94 1.23
N PRO A 110 6.42 -7.50 1.91
CA PRO A 110 6.54 -6.60 3.03
C PRO A 110 7.27 -7.27 4.21
N PRO A 111 7.82 -6.50 5.17
CA PRO A 111 8.50 -7.04 6.35
C PRO A 111 7.57 -7.87 7.23
N SER A 112 6.29 -7.53 7.27
CA SER A 112 5.24 -8.32 7.94
C SER A 112 4.04 -8.52 7.02
N GLY A 113 3.30 -9.61 7.22
CA GLY A 113 2.05 -9.85 6.51
C GLY A 113 2.21 -10.16 5.02
N ILE A 114 1.21 -9.76 4.25
CA ILE A 114 1.08 -10.05 2.82
C ILE A 114 0.72 -8.78 2.08
N GLY A 115 1.49 -8.46 1.03
CA GLY A 115 1.22 -7.35 0.14
C GLY A 115 0.15 -7.66 -0.91
N LEU A 116 -0.72 -6.71 -1.17
CA LEU A 116 -1.62 -6.66 -2.32
C LEU A 116 -1.31 -5.42 -3.14
N ALA A 117 -1.44 -5.52 -4.44
CA ALA A 117 -1.33 -4.41 -5.36
C ALA A 117 -2.59 -4.32 -6.22
N ALA A 118 -3.05 -3.11 -6.43
CA ALA A 118 -4.11 -2.80 -7.38
C ALA A 118 -3.71 -1.54 -8.16
N ARG A 119 -4.48 -1.15 -9.14
CA ARG A 119 -4.18 0.04 -9.92
C ARG A 119 -4.19 1.29 -9.03
N GLY A 120 -3.02 1.90 -8.82
CA GLY A 120 -2.81 3.13 -8.06
C GLY A 120 -2.76 2.95 -6.54
N ILE A 121 -2.82 1.71 -6.01
CA ILE A 121 -2.75 1.48 -4.57
C ILE A 121 -1.98 0.20 -4.21
N LEU A 122 -1.19 0.29 -3.16
CA LEU A 122 -0.59 -0.84 -2.46
C LEU A 122 -1.32 -1.08 -1.13
N ALA A 123 -1.61 -2.33 -0.83
CA ALA A 123 -2.18 -2.69 0.46
C ALA A 123 -1.28 -3.70 1.17
N GLN A 124 -1.14 -3.55 2.48
CA GLN A 124 -0.52 -4.55 3.34
C GLN A 124 -1.58 -5.15 4.25
N VAL A 125 -1.59 -6.48 4.36
CA VAL A 125 -2.48 -7.22 5.24
C VAL A 125 -1.64 -7.97 6.26
N ASP A 126 -1.75 -7.58 7.54
CA ASP A 126 -1.08 -8.27 8.65
C ASP A 126 -2.07 -9.18 9.40
N PRO A 127 -2.01 -10.50 9.19
CA PRO A 127 -2.88 -11.46 9.85
C PRO A 127 -2.34 -11.93 11.21
N THR A 128 -1.30 -11.30 11.74
CA THR A 128 -0.72 -11.70 13.02
C THR A 128 -1.56 -11.26 14.19
N VAL A 129 -1.35 -11.88 15.34
CA VAL A 129 -2.04 -11.56 16.61
C VAL A 129 -1.35 -10.44 17.41
N ARG A 130 -0.32 -9.83 16.84
CA ARG A 130 0.40 -8.70 17.43
C ARG A 130 0.04 -7.41 16.70
N PRO A 131 -0.11 -6.29 17.42
CA PRO A 131 -0.32 -5.00 16.76
C PRO A 131 0.80 -4.68 15.77
N ALA A 132 0.44 -4.13 14.62
CA ALA A 132 1.39 -3.68 13.62
C ALA A 132 2.26 -2.54 14.17
N SER A 133 3.56 -2.58 13.85
CA SER A 133 4.54 -1.64 14.39
C SER A 133 4.68 -0.40 13.53
N LEU A 134 5.29 0.65 14.11
CA LEU A 134 5.73 1.84 13.39
C LEU A 134 6.51 1.50 12.12
N ARG A 135 7.46 0.55 12.24
CA ARG A 135 8.29 0.13 11.11
C ARG A 135 7.47 -0.47 9.96
N ASP A 136 6.42 -1.24 10.26
CA ASP A 136 5.57 -1.84 9.25
C ASP A 136 4.85 -0.76 8.44
N VAL A 137 4.33 0.27 9.11
CA VAL A 137 3.67 1.42 8.47
C VAL A 137 4.65 2.21 7.59
N GLU A 138 5.84 2.52 8.12
CA GLU A 138 6.85 3.27 7.37
C GLU A 138 7.36 2.49 6.15
N CYS A 139 7.57 1.18 6.27
CA CYS A 139 8.00 0.35 5.15
C CYS A 139 6.94 0.30 4.04
N LEU A 140 5.66 0.17 4.39
CA LEU A 140 4.58 0.23 3.40
C LEU A 140 4.56 1.59 2.69
N TRP A 141 4.60 2.68 3.45
CA TRP A 141 4.59 4.03 2.89
C TRP A 141 5.78 4.28 1.95
N LEU A 142 7.00 3.91 2.37
CA LEU A 142 8.20 4.03 1.52
C LEU A 142 8.08 3.22 0.23
N THR A 143 7.55 2.00 0.31
CA THR A 143 7.32 1.17 -0.87
C THR A 143 6.33 1.83 -1.83
N ALA A 144 5.21 2.34 -1.31
CA ALA A 144 4.21 3.03 -2.11
C ALA A 144 4.78 4.30 -2.77
N MET A 145 5.59 5.07 -2.05
CA MET A 145 6.27 6.25 -2.61
C MET A 145 7.21 5.89 -3.77
N THR A 146 7.94 4.78 -3.67
CA THR A 146 8.83 4.33 -4.77
C THR A 146 8.04 3.86 -6.00
N GLU A 147 6.82 3.37 -5.81
CA GLU A 147 5.93 2.92 -6.88
C GLU A 147 4.96 4.01 -7.37
N SER A 148 5.04 5.23 -6.81
CA SER A 148 4.12 6.34 -7.08
C SER A 148 2.66 5.92 -6.94
N SER A 149 2.36 5.17 -5.89
CA SER A 149 1.04 4.62 -5.55
C SER A 149 0.59 5.09 -4.18
N ASP A 150 -0.71 5.14 -3.97
CA ASP A 150 -1.28 5.27 -2.63
C ASP A 150 -1.05 3.98 -1.84
N CYS A 151 -1.26 4.02 -0.52
CA CYS A 151 -1.18 2.82 0.29
C CYS A 151 -2.28 2.74 1.34
N VAL A 152 -2.55 1.51 1.81
CA VAL A 152 -3.52 1.21 2.87
C VAL A 152 -3.04 0.00 3.69
N PHE A 153 -3.29 0.01 4.98
CA PHE A 153 -2.88 -1.08 5.87
C PHE A 153 -4.08 -1.74 6.55
N PHE A 154 -4.13 -3.06 6.51
CA PHE A 154 -5.14 -3.89 7.20
C PHE A 154 -4.44 -4.76 8.26
N SER A 155 -4.93 -4.74 9.51
CA SER A 155 -4.41 -5.59 10.59
C SER A 155 -5.54 -6.32 11.30
N LEU A 156 -5.30 -7.55 11.78
CA LEU A 156 -6.24 -8.27 12.65
C LEU A 156 -6.10 -7.84 14.12
N ALA A 157 -4.90 -7.49 14.56
CA ALA A 157 -4.60 -7.17 15.96
C ALA A 157 -4.53 -5.66 16.24
N GLY A 158 -4.81 -4.82 15.23
CA GLY A 158 -4.68 -3.37 15.36
C GLY A 158 -3.23 -2.88 15.22
N TYR A 159 -2.93 -1.74 15.80
CA TYR A 159 -1.70 -0.99 15.63
C TYR A 159 -1.14 -0.52 16.96
N ALA A 160 0.17 -0.45 17.09
CA ALA A 160 0.81 0.24 18.20
C ALA A 160 0.51 1.75 18.14
N ASP A 161 0.52 2.44 19.28
CA ASP A 161 0.14 3.86 19.35
C ASP A 161 1.04 4.75 18.49
N ASP A 162 2.35 4.48 18.49
CA ASP A 162 3.33 5.18 17.65
C ASP A 162 3.11 4.91 16.15
N ALA A 163 2.69 3.70 15.79
CA ALA A 163 2.34 3.35 14.42
C ALA A 163 1.10 4.13 13.94
N ARG A 164 0.08 4.27 14.79
CA ARG A 164 -1.12 5.06 14.47
C ARG A 164 -0.78 6.54 14.28
N ALA A 165 -0.07 7.13 15.23
CA ALA A 165 0.35 8.52 15.15
C ALA A 165 1.20 8.80 13.89
N ARG A 166 2.05 7.86 13.52
CA ARG A 166 2.85 7.98 12.31
C ARG A 166 2.01 7.85 11.04
N ALA A 167 1.07 6.90 11.00
CA ALA A 167 0.15 6.73 9.88
C ALA A 167 -0.69 7.98 9.63
N ASP A 168 -1.19 8.63 10.70
CA ASP A 168 -1.90 9.90 10.60
C ASP A 168 -1.03 11.00 9.97
N THR A 169 0.23 11.10 10.40
CA THR A 169 1.19 12.06 9.85
C THR A 169 1.50 11.82 8.38
N LEU A 170 1.59 10.54 7.97
CA LEU A 170 1.92 10.14 6.61
C LEU A 170 0.69 10.05 5.68
N GLY A 171 -0.52 10.20 6.22
CA GLY A 171 -1.77 10.04 5.47
C GLY A 171 -2.05 8.60 5.08
N VAL A 172 -1.58 7.61 5.85
CA VAL A 172 -1.79 6.19 5.58
C VAL A 172 -3.11 5.71 6.19
N PRO A 173 -4.09 5.27 5.40
CA PRO A 173 -5.33 4.69 5.90
C PRO A 173 -5.09 3.38 6.65
N LEU A 174 -5.63 3.27 7.86
CA LEU A 174 -5.52 2.09 8.72
C LEU A 174 -6.89 1.45 8.96
N PHE A 175 -6.99 0.14 8.75
CA PHE A 175 -8.19 -0.65 9.01
C PHE A 175 -7.88 -1.82 9.93
N VAL A 176 -8.77 -2.08 10.89
CA VAL A 176 -8.78 -3.33 11.66
C VAL A 176 -9.82 -4.26 11.04
N LEU A 177 -9.41 -5.47 10.70
CA LEU A 177 -10.30 -6.54 10.25
C LEU A 177 -10.82 -7.29 11.47
N ASP A 178 -12.10 -7.29 11.68
CA ASP A 178 -12.73 -8.19 12.65
C ASP A 178 -12.82 -9.63 12.10
N LEU A 179 -13.15 -10.59 12.94
CA LEU A 179 -13.28 -11.99 12.52
C LEU A 179 -14.48 -12.25 11.58
N SER A 180 -15.42 -11.31 11.49
CA SER A 180 -16.48 -11.36 10.47
C SER A 180 -15.96 -10.99 9.09
N GLY A 181 -14.77 -10.41 9.02
CA GLY A 181 -14.13 -9.92 7.78
C GLY A 181 -14.58 -8.51 7.38
N THR A 182 -15.14 -7.76 8.32
CA THR A 182 -15.55 -6.38 8.12
C THR A 182 -14.41 -5.45 8.50
N PRO A 183 -13.84 -4.65 7.55
CA PRO A 183 -12.83 -3.67 7.88
C PRO A 183 -13.43 -2.49 8.64
N GLN A 184 -12.82 -2.13 9.76
CA GLN A 184 -13.18 -0.98 10.58
C GLN A 184 -12.10 0.09 10.43
N PRO A 185 -12.42 1.33 10.00
CA PRO A 185 -11.46 2.41 9.95
C PRO A 185 -11.02 2.78 11.38
N VAL A 186 -9.74 3.09 11.56
CA VAL A 186 -9.19 3.42 12.87
C VAL A 186 -8.44 4.75 12.89
N ASN A 187 -8.44 5.47 11.78
CA ASN A 187 -7.85 6.80 11.68
C ASN A 187 -8.53 7.66 10.61
N SER A 188 -8.30 8.99 10.65
CA SER A 188 -8.92 9.94 9.71
C SER A 188 -8.65 9.65 8.24
N PRO A 189 -7.42 9.28 7.81
CA PRO A 189 -7.19 8.90 6.41
C PRO A 189 -8.04 7.72 5.93
N ALA A 190 -8.38 6.77 6.83
CA ALA A 190 -9.25 5.65 6.47
C ALA A 190 -10.71 6.09 6.31
N ASP A 191 -11.20 7.01 7.14
CA ASP A 191 -12.53 7.60 7.00
C ASP A 191 -12.63 8.40 5.69
N GLU A 192 -11.60 9.19 5.37
CA GLU A 192 -11.52 9.95 4.12
C GLU A 192 -11.53 9.04 2.90
N LEU A 193 -10.76 7.93 2.94
CA LEU A 193 -10.74 6.94 1.86
C LEU A 193 -12.12 6.37 1.57
N ILE A 194 -12.89 6.05 2.62
CA ILE A 194 -14.27 5.56 2.48
C ILE A 194 -15.17 6.65 1.87
N ALA A 195 -15.04 7.89 2.34
CA ALA A 195 -15.88 9.00 1.89
C ALA A 195 -15.67 9.37 0.42
N VAL A 196 -14.42 9.32 -0.06
CA VAL A 196 -14.08 9.63 -1.46
C VAL A 196 -14.51 8.52 -2.43
N THR A 197 -14.50 7.29 -1.95
CA THR A 197 -14.82 6.11 -2.77
C THR A 197 -16.29 5.65 -2.61
N GLY A 198 -17.04 6.26 -1.67
CA GLY A 198 -18.41 5.90 -1.25
C GLY A 198 -19.57 6.41 -2.12
#